data_2e314e9bb4527e7cbc9ae6a6b4be1113
#
_entry.id   2e314e9bb4527e7cbc9ae6a6b4be1113
#
_cell.length_a   1.000
_cell.length_b   1.000
_cell.length_c   1.000
_cell.angle_alpha   90.00
_cell.angle_beta   90.00
_cell.angle_gamma   90.00
#
_symmetry.space_group_name_H-M   'P 1'
#
loop_
_entity.id
_entity.type
_entity.pdbx_description
1 polymer ?
#
loop_
_entity_poly.entity_id
_entity_poly.type
_entity_poly.pdbx_seq_one_letter_code
_entity_poly.pdbx_strand_id
1 'polypeptide(L)'
;MAFLKIVDLVKDFGGLVANNRVSFHIDQGEIIGLIGPNGAGKTTLFNCIVGYHKPDSGNVIFKGKDIAGFKPFMTNREGIGRTFQLMKVTTGMNVLENVMVGAFCRTGERATAIKEAADILEFLGLGEVKEYHLNELPIASQKKVGLARALATKPELLMLDEVASGLNPKETEELVNALKRIHQEKKITLFLIEHIMEVVMPISQRVIVLDSGEKIAEGLPKEIVQNERVIKAYLGEKYAKGL
;
A
#
# COMPACT_ATOMS: atom_id res chain seq x y z
N MET A 1 11.29 -9.86 16.14
CA MET A 1 11.97 -8.67 15.54
C MET A 1 10.97 -8.02 14.61
N ALA A 2 10.85 -6.68 14.66
CA ALA A 2 9.97 -5.95 13.74
C ALA A 2 10.35 -6.26 12.29
N PHE A 3 9.34 -6.50 11.44
CA PHE A 3 9.51 -6.83 10.02
C PHE A 3 9.88 -5.60 9.19
N LEU A 4 9.17 -4.48 9.43
CA LEU A 4 9.54 -3.14 8.98
C LEU A 4 9.62 -2.22 10.20
N LYS A 5 10.66 -1.40 10.31
CA LYS A 5 10.79 -0.39 11.38
C LYS A 5 11.21 0.95 10.76
N ILE A 6 10.43 1.97 11.03
CA ILE A 6 10.71 3.36 10.70
C ILE A 6 11.20 4.03 11.97
N VAL A 7 12.34 4.72 11.90
CA VAL A 7 12.96 5.37 13.06
C VAL A 7 13.26 6.82 12.72
N ASP A 8 12.57 7.74 13.37
CA ASP A 8 12.74 9.20 13.29
C ASP A 8 12.88 9.73 11.85
N LEU A 9 12.03 9.18 10.94
CA LEU A 9 12.07 9.52 9.53
C LEU A 9 11.65 10.97 9.30
N VAL A 10 12.53 11.73 8.65
CA VAL A 10 12.26 13.11 8.22
C VAL A 10 12.35 13.21 6.71
N LYS A 11 11.37 13.91 6.12
CA LYS A 11 11.41 14.33 4.71
C LYS A 11 10.97 15.77 4.58
N ASP A 12 11.88 16.60 4.08
CA ASP A 12 11.70 18.02 3.80
C ASP A 12 11.78 18.29 2.28
N PHE A 13 10.93 19.16 1.79
CA PHE A 13 10.91 19.63 0.41
C PHE A 13 11.17 21.17 0.37
N GLY A 14 12.32 21.60 0.89
CA GLY A 14 12.72 23.00 0.80
C GLY A 14 11.86 23.95 1.63
N GLY A 15 11.61 23.60 2.90
CA GLY A 15 10.83 24.38 3.85
C GLY A 15 9.46 23.79 4.17
N LEU A 16 8.99 22.78 3.40
CA LEU A 16 7.81 21.99 3.74
C LEU A 16 8.26 20.62 4.31
N VAL A 17 8.21 20.48 5.63
CA VAL A 17 8.49 19.21 6.30
C VAL A 17 7.28 18.29 6.13
N ALA A 18 7.34 17.40 5.14
CA ALA A 18 6.24 16.47 4.83
C ALA A 18 6.17 15.28 5.79
N ASN A 19 7.30 14.88 6.39
CA ASN A 19 7.34 13.93 7.50
C ASN A 19 8.35 14.44 8.53
N ASN A 20 7.94 14.47 9.80
CA ASN A 20 8.71 15.00 10.91
C ASN A 20 8.89 13.92 11.98
N ARG A 21 10.08 13.28 12.03
CA ARG A 21 10.47 12.24 13.00
C ARG A 21 9.44 11.13 13.17
N VAL A 22 8.88 10.66 12.05
CA VAL A 22 7.89 9.57 12.07
C VAL A 22 8.57 8.27 12.50
N SER A 23 8.04 7.64 13.54
CA SER A 23 8.54 6.36 14.08
C SER A 23 7.41 5.38 14.35
N PHE A 24 7.52 4.15 13.82
CA PHE A 24 6.62 3.02 14.07
C PHE A 24 7.27 1.72 13.58
N HIS A 25 6.60 0.60 13.82
CA HIS A 25 7.01 -0.70 13.28
C HIS A 25 5.81 -1.45 12.71
N ILE A 26 6.10 -2.44 11.89
CA ILE A 26 5.14 -3.43 11.34
C ILE A 26 5.73 -4.81 11.63
N ASP A 27 4.92 -5.71 12.15
CA ASP A 27 5.31 -7.10 12.35
C ASP A 27 4.98 -7.94 11.12
N GLN A 28 5.71 -9.04 10.93
CA GLN A 28 5.47 -9.95 9.83
C GLN A 28 4.08 -10.58 9.95
N GLY A 29 3.31 -10.60 8.86
CA GLY A 29 1.96 -11.11 8.86
C GLY A 29 0.94 -10.16 9.52
N GLU A 30 1.24 -8.87 9.64
CA GLU A 30 0.31 -7.86 10.12
C GLU A 30 -0.40 -7.16 8.95
N ILE A 31 -1.65 -6.74 9.15
CA ILE A 31 -2.34 -5.78 8.28
C ILE A 31 -2.44 -4.46 9.02
N ILE A 32 -1.75 -3.44 8.49
CA ILE A 32 -1.71 -2.11 9.08
C ILE A 32 -2.33 -1.07 8.15
N GLY A 33 -3.17 -0.20 8.72
CA GLY A 33 -3.71 0.97 8.05
C GLY A 33 -2.92 2.22 8.38
N LEU A 34 -2.66 3.07 7.39
CA LEU A 34 -2.14 4.42 7.55
C LEU A 34 -3.19 5.42 7.07
N ILE A 35 -3.75 6.17 8.00
CA ILE A 35 -4.78 7.15 7.71
C ILE A 35 -4.33 8.57 8.10
N GLY A 36 -5.12 9.56 7.73
CA GLY A 36 -4.85 10.97 8.03
C GLY A 36 -5.45 11.89 6.97
N PRO A 37 -5.63 13.17 7.24
CA PRO A 37 -6.16 14.13 6.28
C PRO A 37 -5.29 14.26 5.03
N ASN A 38 -5.81 14.92 3.99
CA ASN A 38 -5.04 15.26 2.80
C ASN A 38 -3.85 16.16 3.19
N GLY A 39 -2.67 15.88 2.64
CA GLY A 39 -1.45 16.59 3.01
C GLY A 39 -0.77 16.13 4.29
N ALA A 40 -1.29 15.12 5.01
CA ALA A 40 -0.69 14.60 6.26
C ALA A 40 0.68 13.92 6.08
N GLY A 41 1.19 13.75 4.85
CA GLY A 41 2.50 13.13 4.60
C GLY A 41 2.47 11.62 4.30
N LYS A 42 1.30 10.99 4.20
CA LYS A 42 1.15 9.54 3.99
C LYS A 42 1.88 9.03 2.75
N THR A 43 1.59 9.60 1.58
CA THR A 43 2.23 9.22 0.31
C THR A 43 3.72 9.51 0.30
N THR A 44 4.15 10.60 0.97
CA THR A 44 5.58 10.91 1.14
C THR A 44 6.28 9.84 1.95
N LEU A 45 5.70 9.40 3.06
CA LEU A 45 6.22 8.31 3.88
C LEU A 45 6.35 7.00 3.07
N PHE A 46 5.31 6.63 2.31
CA PHE A 46 5.37 5.47 1.41
C PHE A 46 6.48 5.61 0.38
N ASN A 47 6.61 6.79 -0.23
CA ASN A 47 7.66 7.08 -1.19
C ASN A 47 9.07 6.95 -0.58
N CYS A 48 9.25 7.33 0.68
CA CYS A 48 10.52 7.12 1.40
C CYS A 48 10.80 5.64 1.65
N ILE A 49 9.78 4.84 2.02
CA ILE A 49 9.94 3.41 2.28
C ILE A 49 10.28 2.64 1.01
N VAL A 50 9.58 2.92 -0.10
CA VAL A 50 9.82 2.22 -1.37
C VAL A 50 10.98 2.78 -2.19
N GLY A 51 11.60 3.90 -1.76
CA GLY A 51 12.81 4.45 -2.37
C GLY A 51 12.59 5.44 -3.51
N TYR A 52 11.35 5.99 -3.68
CA TYR A 52 11.11 7.12 -4.59
C TYR A 52 11.67 8.43 -4.05
N HIS A 53 11.66 8.60 -2.73
CA HIS A 53 12.30 9.70 -2.04
C HIS A 53 13.35 9.14 -1.07
N LYS A 54 14.53 9.77 -1.05
CA LYS A 54 15.48 9.52 0.02
C LYS A 54 15.04 10.33 1.25
N PRO A 55 14.91 9.73 2.44
CA PRO A 55 14.74 10.47 3.68
C PRO A 55 15.90 11.45 3.89
N ASP A 56 15.63 12.60 4.47
CA ASP A 56 16.68 13.58 4.84
C ASP A 56 17.37 13.17 6.14
N SER A 57 16.64 12.47 7.04
CA SER A 57 17.21 11.79 8.22
C SER A 57 16.33 10.62 8.65
N GLY A 58 16.81 9.84 9.61
CA GLY A 58 16.14 8.64 10.11
C GLY A 58 16.43 7.40 9.27
N ASN A 59 15.86 6.27 9.69
CA ASN A 59 16.15 4.96 9.08
C ASN A 59 14.85 4.25 8.67
N VAL A 60 14.96 3.43 7.62
CA VAL A 60 13.95 2.47 7.16
C VAL A 60 14.57 1.09 7.25
N ILE A 61 14.25 0.34 8.28
CA ILE A 61 14.85 -0.97 8.55
C ILE A 61 13.85 -2.05 8.15
N PHE A 62 14.17 -2.81 7.11
CA PHE A 62 13.37 -3.93 6.63
C PHE A 62 14.12 -5.25 6.83
N LYS A 63 13.54 -6.20 7.56
CA LYS A 63 14.15 -7.49 7.93
C LYS A 63 15.56 -7.33 8.55
N GLY A 64 15.72 -6.29 9.38
CA GLY A 64 16.98 -5.98 10.05
C GLY A 64 18.01 -5.21 9.20
N LYS A 65 17.73 -4.95 7.92
CA LYS A 65 18.58 -4.21 7.00
C LYS A 65 18.09 -2.78 6.83
N ASP A 66 18.96 -1.78 6.97
CA ASP A 66 18.60 -0.40 6.62
C ASP A 66 18.56 -0.24 5.10
N ILE A 67 17.39 0.14 4.61
CA ILE A 67 17.10 0.37 3.18
C ILE A 67 16.84 1.85 2.86
N ALA A 68 17.06 2.75 3.82
CA ALA A 68 16.88 4.18 3.61
C ALA A 68 17.70 4.68 2.42
N GLY A 69 17.03 5.29 1.44
CA GLY A 69 17.66 5.77 0.21
C GLY A 69 17.96 4.70 -0.85
N PHE A 70 17.54 3.46 -0.68
CA PHE A 70 17.53 2.48 -1.76
C PHE A 70 16.63 2.97 -2.90
N LYS A 71 16.99 2.60 -4.14
CA LYS A 71 16.13 2.85 -5.30
C LYS A 71 14.95 1.85 -5.33
N PRO A 72 13.82 2.16 -5.97
CA PRO A 72 12.62 1.30 -5.97
C PRO A 72 12.85 -0.14 -6.42
N PHE A 73 13.70 -0.37 -7.40
CA PHE A 73 14.03 -1.73 -7.84
C PHE A 73 14.82 -2.52 -6.78
N MET A 74 15.60 -1.83 -5.93
CA MET A 74 16.33 -2.46 -4.83
C MET A 74 15.39 -2.85 -3.70
N THR A 75 14.48 -1.96 -3.29
CA THR A 75 13.46 -2.27 -2.27
C THR A 75 12.53 -3.39 -2.73
N ASN A 76 12.19 -3.44 -4.04
CA ASN A 76 11.44 -4.54 -4.59
C ASN A 76 12.21 -5.87 -4.52
N ARG A 77 13.52 -5.89 -4.79
CA ARG A 77 14.35 -7.09 -4.65
C ARG A 77 14.42 -7.59 -3.20
N GLU A 78 14.40 -6.70 -2.20
CA GLU A 78 14.33 -7.07 -0.78
C GLU A 78 12.98 -7.69 -0.39
N GLY A 79 11.92 -7.55 -1.22
CA GLY A 79 10.61 -8.13 -0.98
C GLY A 79 9.49 -7.11 -0.68
N ILE A 80 9.68 -5.82 -1.00
CA ILE A 80 8.63 -4.80 -0.87
C ILE A 80 7.98 -4.59 -2.23
N GLY A 81 6.68 -4.91 -2.33
CA GLY A 81 5.84 -4.59 -3.48
C GLY A 81 4.97 -3.36 -3.21
N ARG A 82 4.59 -2.64 -4.26
CA ARG A 82 3.69 -1.48 -4.16
C ARG A 82 2.69 -1.46 -5.30
N THR A 83 1.44 -1.12 -4.98
CA THR A 83 0.46 -0.65 -5.97
C THR A 83 0.61 0.86 -6.18
N PHE A 84 0.17 1.36 -7.32
CA PHE A 84 0.16 2.78 -7.63
C PHE A 84 -1.29 3.27 -7.74
N GLN A 85 -1.56 4.45 -7.20
CA GLN A 85 -2.87 5.10 -7.26
C GLN A 85 -3.37 5.25 -8.71
N LEU A 86 -2.48 5.63 -9.62
CA LEU A 86 -2.74 5.64 -11.05
C LEU A 86 -1.95 4.51 -11.71
N MET A 87 -2.67 3.49 -12.21
CA MET A 87 -2.04 2.51 -13.07
C MET A 87 -1.61 3.20 -14.36
N LYS A 88 -0.28 3.38 -14.54
CA LYS A 88 0.23 3.68 -15.87
C LYS A 88 -0.02 2.44 -16.73
N VAL A 89 -1.06 2.52 -17.55
CA VAL A 89 -1.36 1.52 -18.57
C VAL A 89 -0.18 1.48 -19.53
N THR A 90 0.43 0.32 -19.69
CA THR A 90 1.36 0.12 -20.77
C THR A 90 0.53 -0.10 -22.03
N THR A 91 0.42 0.93 -22.85
CA THR A 91 -0.33 0.87 -24.13
C THR A 91 0.22 -0.28 -24.99
N GLY A 92 -0.67 -1.09 -25.55
CA GLY A 92 -0.30 -2.21 -26.41
C GLY A 92 -0.10 -3.55 -25.71
N MET A 93 -0.24 -3.62 -24.36
CA MET A 93 -0.20 -4.87 -23.61
C MET A 93 -1.59 -5.31 -23.17
N ASN A 94 -1.88 -6.61 -23.23
CA ASN A 94 -3.06 -7.19 -22.62
C ASN A 94 -2.91 -7.35 -21.10
N VAL A 95 -3.95 -7.82 -20.41
CA VAL A 95 -3.97 -8.00 -18.94
C VAL A 95 -2.89 -8.96 -18.50
N LEU A 96 -2.73 -10.10 -19.16
CA LEU A 96 -1.70 -11.09 -18.84
C LEU A 96 -0.29 -10.48 -18.94
N GLU A 97 -0.01 -9.80 -20.03
CA GLU A 97 1.29 -9.15 -20.26
C GLU A 97 1.60 -8.06 -19.23
N ASN A 98 0.58 -7.29 -18.82
CA ASN A 98 0.72 -6.31 -17.75
C ASN A 98 1.16 -6.96 -16.42
N VAL A 99 0.62 -8.14 -16.10
CA VAL A 99 1.00 -8.86 -14.86
C VAL A 99 2.37 -9.54 -15.01
N MET A 100 2.69 -10.06 -16.20
CA MET A 100 4.01 -10.62 -16.51
C MET A 100 5.16 -9.64 -16.27
N VAL A 101 4.94 -8.31 -16.47
CA VAL A 101 5.95 -7.28 -16.13
C VAL A 101 6.39 -7.40 -14.66
N GLY A 102 5.45 -7.68 -13.75
CA GLY A 102 5.77 -7.94 -12.34
C GLY A 102 6.56 -9.25 -12.14
N ALA A 103 6.15 -10.31 -12.83
CA ALA A 103 6.81 -11.63 -12.72
C ALA A 103 8.27 -11.58 -13.23
N PHE A 104 8.56 -10.81 -14.27
CA PHE A 104 9.93 -10.63 -14.77
C PHE A 104 10.89 -9.99 -13.78
N CYS A 105 10.40 -9.38 -12.69
CA CYS A 105 11.27 -8.95 -11.59
C CYS A 105 11.91 -10.15 -10.84
N ARG A 106 11.37 -11.36 -10.99
CA ARG A 106 11.77 -12.58 -10.28
C ARG A 106 12.26 -13.71 -11.18
N THR A 107 11.92 -13.71 -12.44
CA THR A 107 12.34 -14.73 -13.40
C THR A 107 12.72 -14.11 -14.73
N GLY A 108 13.74 -14.66 -15.38
CA GLY A 108 14.08 -14.32 -16.79
C GLY A 108 13.38 -15.21 -17.79
N GLU A 109 12.65 -16.24 -17.36
CA GLU A 109 12.03 -17.24 -18.22
C GLU A 109 10.58 -16.85 -18.54
N ARG A 110 10.27 -16.69 -19.83
CA ARG A 110 8.94 -16.26 -20.31
C ARG A 110 7.83 -17.25 -19.93
N ALA A 111 8.09 -18.55 -20.04
CA ALA A 111 7.08 -19.57 -19.72
C ALA A 111 6.69 -19.53 -18.24
N THR A 112 7.66 -19.37 -17.35
CA THR A 112 7.45 -19.19 -15.90
C THR A 112 6.68 -17.91 -15.63
N ALA A 113 7.03 -16.79 -16.26
CA ALA A 113 6.32 -15.51 -16.10
C ALA A 113 4.86 -15.59 -16.55
N ILE A 114 4.57 -16.25 -17.67
CA ILE A 114 3.20 -16.49 -18.17
C ILE A 114 2.40 -17.29 -17.12
N LYS A 115 2.95 -18.41 -16.65
CA LYS A 115 2.28 -19.27 -15.69
C LYS A 115 1.97 -18.52 -14.39
N GLU A 116 2.97 -17.86 -13.81
CA GLU A 116 2.81 -17.11 -12.56
C GLU A 116 1.79 -15.97 -12.70
N ALA A 117 1.81 -15.25 -13.81
CA ALA A 117 0.84 -14.19 -14.08
C ALA A 117 -0.58 -14.76 -14.23
N ALA A 118 -0.76 -15.87 -14.96
CA ALA A 118 -2.05 -16.53 -15.12
C ALA A 118 -2.60 -17.04 -13.76
N ASP A 119 -1.78 -17.69 -12.94
CA ASP A 119 -2.16 -18.19 -11.62
C ASP A 119 -2.63 -17.04 -10.69
N ILE A 120 -1.99 -15.87 -10.78
CA ILE A 120 -2.37 -14.69 -10.00
C ILE A 120 -3.69 -14.09 -10.52
N LEU A 121 -3.88 -14.04 -11.84
CA LEU A 121 -5.12 -13.55 -12.44
C LEU A 121 -6.30 -14.44 -12.06
N GLU A 122 -6.15 -15.77 -12.12
CA GLU A 122 -7.17 -16.73 -11.63
C GLU A 122 -7.47 -16.50 -10.15
N PHE A 123 -6.44 -16.35 -9.31
CA PHE A 123 -6.58 -16.07 -7.90
C PHE A 123 -7.41 -14.80 -7.62
N LEU A 124 -7.30 -13.76 -8.45
CA LEU A 124 -8.04 -12.50 -8.31
C LEU A 124 -9.35 -12.45 -9.09
N GLY A 125 -9.75 -13.56 -9.75
CA GLY A 125 -10.97 -13.65 -10.54
C GLY A 125 -10.91 -12.87 -11.86
N LEU A 126 -9.72 -12.78 -12.46
CA LEU A 126 -9.46 -12.08 -13.72
C LEU A 126 -9.05 -13.04 -14.86
N GLY A 127 -9.16 -14.34 -14.66
CA GLY A 127 -8.72 -15.35 -15.64
C GLY A 127 -9.38 -15.21 -17.00
N GLU A 128 -10.68 -14.95 -17.05
CA GLU A 128 -11.45 -14.81 -18.30
C GLU A 128 -11.09 -13.56 -19.11
N VAL A 129 -10.54 -12.52 -18.45
CA VAL A 129 -10.21 -11.23 -19.12
C VAL A 129 -8.71 -11.08 -19.41
N LYS A 130 -7.92 -12.12 -19.25
CA LYS A 130 -6.45 -12.08 -19.37
C LYS A 130 -5.94 -11.61 -20.75
N GLU A 131 -6.70 -11.85 -21.80
CA GLU A 131 -6.37 -11.46 -23.18
C GLU A 131 -6.91 -10.07 -23.56
N TYR A 132 -7.75 -9.44 -22.73
CA TYR A 132 -8.31 -8.12 -22.99
C TYR A 132 -7.26 -7.04 -22.79
N HIS A 133 -7.41 -5.91 -23.46
CA HIS A 133 -6.62 -4.73 -23.15
C HIS A 133 -7.15 -4.06 -21.90
N LEU A 134 -6.25 -3.43 -21.14
CA LEU A 134 -6.60 -2.87 -19.82
C LEU A 134 -7.68 -1.76 -19.90
N ASN A 135 -7.67 -0.98 -20.99
CA ASN A 135 -8.64 0.08 -21.23
C ASN A 135 -10.05 -0.43 -21.58
N GLU A 136 -10.20 -1.71 -21.88
CA GLU A 136 -11.50 -2.36 -22.14
C GLU A 136 -12.18 -2.80 -20.84
N LEU A 137 -11.45 -2.77 -19.71
CA LEU A 137 -11.94 -3.23 -18.42
C LEU A 137 -12.56 -2.10 -17.60
N PRO A 138 -13.58 -2.41 -16.77
CA PRO A 138 -14.05 -1.51 -15.72
C PRO A 138 -12.90 -1.10 -14.76
N ILE A 139 -13.03 0.07 -14.14
CA ILE A 139 -12.00 0.63 -13.22
C ILE A 139 -11.65 -0.36 -12.10
N ALA A 140 -12.65 -1.03 -11.53
CA ALA A 140 -12.42 -2.04 -10.48
C ALA A 140 -11.51 -3.18 -10.95
N SER A 141 -11.74 -3.70 -12.18
CA SER A 141 -10.90 -4.75 -12.76
C SER A 141 -9.50 -4.23 -13.08
N GLN A 142 -9.38 -3.00 -13.60
CA GLN A 142 -8.07 -2.38 -13.80
C GLN A 142 -7.26 -2.30 -12.50
N LYS A 143 -7.89 -1.92 -11.38
CA LYS A 143 -7.27 -1.89 -10.06
C LYS A 143 -6.84 -3.28 -9.59
N LYS A 144 -7.67 -4.30 -9.81
CA LYS A 144 -7.31 -5.70 -9.53
C LYS A 144 -6.11 -6.16 -10.38
N VAL A 145 -5.98 -5.71 -11.64
CA VAL A 145 -4.78 -5.96 -12.47
C VAL A 145 -3.54 -5.27 -11.90
N GLY A 146 -3.67 -4.04 -11.38
CA GLY A 146 -2.58 -3.35 -10.68
C GLY A 146 -2.11 -4.12 -9.44
N LEU A 147 -3.06 -4.66 -8.68
CA LEU A 147 -2.80 -5.54 -7.54
C LEU A 147 -2.11 -6.84 -7.99
N ALA A 148 -2.60 -7.48 -9.07
CA ALA A 148 -2.00 -8.67 -9.66
C ALA A 148 -0.53 -8.44 -10.06
N ARG A 149 -0.25 -7.31 -10.72
CA ARG A 149 1.11 -6.94 -11.11
C ARG A 149 2.03 -6.75 -9.91
N ALA A 150 1.54 -6.13 -8.82
CA ALA A 150 2.31 -5.99 -7.59
C ALA A 150 2.56 -7.36 -6.92
N LEU A 151 1.57 -8.26 -6.89
CA LEU A 151 1.70 -9.62 -6.38
C LEU A 151 2.69 -10.47 -7.19
N ALA A 152 2.75 -10.27 -8.52
CA ALA A 152 3.68 -10.99 -9.39
C ALA A 152 5.16 -10.68 -9.07
N THR A 153 5.45 -9.57 -8.38
CA THR A 153 6.79 -9.31 -7.84
C THR A 153 7.13 -10.15 -6.62
N LYS A 154 6.24 -11.06 -6.17
CA LYS A 154 6.38 -11.94 -4.99
C LYS A 154 6.80 -11.15 -3.73
N PRO A 155 6.00 -10.16 -3.32
CA PRO A 155 6.35 -9.34 -2.16
C PRO A 155 6.12 -10.10 -0.86
N GLU A 156 6.95 -9.82 0.16
CA GLU A 156 6.70 -10.19 1.54
C GLU A 156 5.93 -9.10 2.30
N LEU A 157 6.17 -7.83 1.90
CA LEU A 157 5.39 -6.65 2.30
C LEU A 157 4.75 -6.02 1.06
N LEU A 158 3.43 -5.95 1.05
CA LEU A 158 2.69 -5.28 -0.02
C LEU A 158 2.13 -3.94 0.49
N MET A 159 2.59 -2.87 -0.12
CA MET A 159 2.19 -1.51 0.17
C MET A 159 1.10 -1.07 -0.81
N LEU A 160 -0.07 -0.71 -0.28
CA LEU A 160 -1.28 -0.39 -1.03
C LEU A 160 -1.62 1.10 -0.87
N ASP A 161 -1.69 1.83 -1.98
CA ASP A 161 -1.88 3.28 -1.99
C ASP A 161 -3.23 3.62 -2.64
N GLU A 162 -4.24 3.92 -1.81
CA GLU A 162 -5.60 4.33 -2.18
C GLU A 162 -6.25 3.41 -3.24
N VAL A 163 -6.14 2.09 -3.02
CA VAL A 163 -6.63 1.10 -3.99
C VAL A 163 -8.14 1.04 -4.12
N ALA A 164 -8.89 1.53 -3.12
CA ALA A 164 -10.35 1.57 -3.12
C ALA A 164 -10.94 2.86 -3.73
N SER A 165 -10.13 3.86 -4.04
CA SER A 165 -10.62 5.14 -4.58
C SER A 165 -11.44 4.93 -5.87
N GLY A 166 -12.66 5.49 -5.91
CA GLY A 166 -13.55 5.42 -7.08
C GLY A 166 -14.27 4.08 -7.27
N LEU A 167 -14.20 3.16 -6.30
CA LEU A 167 -15.00 1.93 -6.29
C LEU A 167 -16.37 2.18 -5.65
N ASN A 168 -17.39 1.47 -6.14
CA ASN A 168 -18.68 1.43 -5.47
C ASN A 168 -18.63 0.49 -4.24
N PRO A 169 -19.67 0.49 -3.36
CA PRO A 169 -19.66 -0.31 -2.13
C PRO A 169 -19.45 -1.82 -2.36
N LYS A 170 -20.05 -2.40 -3.41
CA LYS A 170 -19.89 -3.82 -3.74
C LYS A 170 -18.45 -4.13 -4.19
N GLU A 171 -17.90 -3.29 -5.07
CA GLU A 171 -16.51 -3.42 -5.54
C GLU A 171 -15.51 -3.24 -4.39
N THR A 172 -15.82 -2.36 -3.44
CA THR A 172 -15.02 -2.15 -2.21
C THR A 172 -15.02 -3.41 -1.35
N GLU A 173 -16.19 -4.04 -1.14
CA GLU A 173 -16.30 -5.30 -0.40
C GLU A 173 -15.52 -6.43 -1.09
N GLU A 174 -15.61 -6.55 -2.42
CA GLU A 174 -14.83 -7.52 -3.20
C GLU A 174 -13.32 -7.29 -3.05
N LEU A 175 -12.86 -6.02 -3.06
CA LEU A 175 -11.47 -5.67 -2.83
C LEU A 175 -11.02 -6.06 -1.42
N VAL A 176 -11.80 -5.74 -0.39
CA VAL A 176 -11.53 -6.12 1.01
C VAL A 176 -11.38 -7.63 1.14
N ASN A 177 -12.27 -8.41 0.51
CA ASN A 177 -12.21 -9.87 0.52
C ASN A 177 -10.96 -10.38 -0.21
N ALA A 178 -10.58 -9.77 -1.35
CA ALA A 178 -9.35 -10.11 -2.06
C ALA A 178 -8.10 -9.83 -1.20
N LEU A 179 -8.04 -8.69 -0.49
CA LEU A 179 -6.94 -8.35 0.41
C LEU A 179 -6.82 -9.33 1.59
N LYS A 180 -7.95 -9.72 2.19
CA LYS A 180 -7.98 -10.76 3.23
C LYS A 180 -7.44 -12.09 2.72
N ARG A 181 -7.84 -12.52 1.52
CA ARG A 181 -7.34 -13.75 0.89
C ARG A 181 -5.84 -13.67 0.61
N ILE A 182 -5.35 -12.55 0.06
CA ILE A 182 -3.92 -12.32 -0.16
C ILE A 182 -3.14 -12.48 1.15
N HIS A 183 -3.60 -11.84 2.21
CA HIS A 183 -2.97 -11.95 3.51
C HIS A 183 -2.98 -13.38 4.06
N GLN A 184 -4.14 -14.05 4.03
CA GLN A 184 -4.32 -15.37 4.64
C GLN A 184 -3.67 -16.50 3.84
N GLU A 185 -3.86 -16.52 2.50
CA GLU A 185 -3.41 -17.60 1.63
C GLU A 185 -1.96 -17.42 1.15
N LYS A 186 -1.54 -16.18 0.89
CA LYS A 186 -0.17 -15.87 0.42
C LYS A 186 0.78 -15.49 1.57
N LYS A 187 0.27 -15.31 2.80
CA LYS A 187 1.04 -14.91 3.99
C LYS A 187 1.80 -13.59 3.82
N ILE A 188 1.22 -12.66 3.07
CA ILE A 188 1.83 -11.36 2.78
C ILE A 188 1.41 -10.36 3.86
N THR A 189 2.39 -9.61 4.38
CA THR A 189 2.17 -8.44 5.25
C THR A 189 1.58 -7.32 4.42
N LEU A 190 0.51 -6.65 4.89
CA LEU A 190 -0.13 -5.57 4.16
C LEU A 190 0.03 -4.24 4.90
N PHE A 191 0.42 -3.21 4.15
CA PHE A 191 0.46 -1.83 4.64
C PHE A 191 -0.33 -0.93 3.70
N LEU A 192 -1.46 -0.37 4.19
CA LEU A 192 -2.44 0.33 3.37
C LEU A 192 -2.43 1.82 3.70
N ILE A 193 -2.35 2.68 2.68
CA ILE A 193 -2.87 4.06 2.77
C ILE A 193 -4.29 4.05 2.25
N GLU A 194 -5.23 4.46 3.07
CA GLU A 194 -6.63 4.61 2.68
C GLU A 194 -7.29 5.76 3.45
N HIS A 195 -8.30 6.34 2.85
CA HIS A 195 -9.18 7.32 3.48
C HIS A 195 -10.63 6.81 3.59
N ILE A 196 -10.89 5.62 3.04
CA ILE A 196 -12.19 4.94 3.08
C ILE A 196 -12.19 4.02 4.29
N MET A 197 -12.94 4.40 5.35
CA MET A 197 -12.95 3.67 6.62
C MET A 197 -13.53 2.26 6.47
N GLU A 198 -14.45 2.06 5.52
CA GLU A 198 -15.03 0.76 5.16
C GLU A 198 -13.99 -0.25 4.64
N VAL A 199 -12.82 0.23 4.19
CA VAL A 199 -11.68 -0.61 3.82
C VAL A 199 -10.77 -0.84 5.00
N VAL A 200 -10.37 0.23 5.69
CA VAL A 200 -9.35 0.18 6.75
C VAL A 200 -9.84 -0.61 7.97
N MET A 201 -11.05 -0.28 8.45
CA MET A 201 -11.54 -0.80 9.73
C MET A 201 -11.77 -2.32 9.73
N PRO A 202 -12.32 -2.96 8.67
CA PRO A 202 -12.60 -4.39 8.69
C PRO A 202 -11.38 -5.29 8.55
N ILE A 203 -10.24 -4.77 8.08
CA ILE A 203 -9.07 -5.60 7.77
C ILE A 203 -7.83 -5.27 8.61
N SER A 204 -7.70 -4.02 9.07
CA SER A 204 -6.51 -3.61 9.81
C SER A 204 -6.54 -4.14 11.25
N GLN A 205 -5.43 -4.72 11.66
CA GLN A 205 -5.20 -5.12 13.05
C GLN A 205 -4.76 -3.93 13.90
N ARG A 206 -4.09 -2.97 13.27
CA ARG A 206 -3.63 -1.72 13.87
C ARG A 206 -3.69 -0.60 12.84
N VAL A 207 -3.95 0.60 13.30
CA VAL A 207 -4.02 1.82 12.48
C VAL A 207 -3.06 2.85 13.02
N ILE A 208 -2.29 3.45 12.11
CA ILE A 208 -1.43 4.60 12.37
C ILE A 208 -2.10 5.83 11.78
N VAL A 209 -2.09 6.93 12.51
CA VAL A 209 -2.65 8.21 12.06
C VAL A 209 -1.54 9.24 11.92
N LEU A 210 -1.45 9.81 10.71
CA LEU A 210 -0.60 10.98 10.46
C LEU A 210 -1.45 12.24 10.37
N ASP A 211 -0.91 13.32 10.90
CA ASP A 211 -1.37 14.69 10.64
C ASP A 211 -0.18 15.63 10.57
N SER A 212 -0.18 16.51 9.55
CA SER A 212 0.87 17.54 9.36
C SER A 212 2.29 16.99 9.44
N GLY A 213 2.51 15.79 8.89
CA GLY A 213 3.81 15.11 8.87
C GLY A 213 4.18 14.35 10.14
N GLU A 214 3.35 14.35 11.17
CA GLU A 214 3.63 13.71 12.46
C GLU A 214 2.68 12.52 12.73
N LYS A 215 3.16 11.52 13.46
CA LYS A 215 2.31 10.44 13.98
C LYS A 215 1.56 10.94 15.22
N ILE A 216 0.24 11.13 15.10
CA ILE A 216 -0.60 11.65 16.18
C ILE A 216 -1.28 10.56 17.02
N ALA A 217 -1.49 9.37 16.43
CA ALA A 217 -2.07 8.22 17.10
C ALA A 217 -1.62 6.91 16.46
N GLU A 218 -1.70 5.83 17.25
CA GLU A 218 -1.50 4.44 16.84
C GLU A 218 -2.25 3.53 17.80
N GLY A 219 -3.03 2.57 17.29
CA GLY A 219 -3.83 1.66 18.11
C GLY A 219 -4.77 0.79 17.30
N LEU A 220 -5.66 0.08 17.97
CA LEU A 220 -6.70 -0.72 17.34
C LEU A 220 -7.69 0.20 16.59
N PRO A 221 -8.29 -0.28 15.48
CA PRO A 221 -9.26 0.52 14.72
C PRO A 221 -10.35 1.17 15.60
N LYS A 222 -10.89 0.43 16.58
CA LYS A 222 -11.92 0.91 17.51
C LYS A 222 -11.44 2.03 18.43
N GLU A 223 -10.18 2.03 18.81
CA GLU A 223 -9.57 3.07 19.65
C GLU A 223 -9.32 4.34 18.84
N ILE A 224 -8.89 4.17 17.58
CA ILE A 224 -8.58 5.28 16.68
C ILE A 224 -9.81 6.13 16.38
N VAL A 225 -10.98 5.52 16.15
CA VAL A 225 -12.22 6.28 15.87
C VAL A 225 -12.73 7.08 17.07
N GLN A 226 -12.29 6.75 18.28
CA GLN A 226 -12.65 7.45 19.52
C GLN A 226 -11.56 8.43 20.00
N ASN A 227 -10.43 8.47 19.31
CA ASN A 227 -9.30 9.30 19.71
C ASN A 227 -9.57 10.78 19.40
N GLU A 228 -9.61 11.63 20.42
CA GLU A 228 -9.89 13.06 20.29
C GLU A 228 -8.93 13.79 19.32
N ARG A 229 -7.64 13.42 19.31
CA ARG A 229 -6.66 14.03 18.39
C ARG A 229 -6.97 13.66 16.95
N VAL A 230 -7.40 12.42 16.70
CA VAL A 230 -7.80 11.95 15.37
C VAL A 230 -9.08 12.66 14.92
N ILE A 231 -10.08 12.75 15.79
CA ILE A 231 -11.33 13.47 15.49
C ILE A 231 -11.04 14.93 15.14
N LYS A 232 -10.18 15.61 15.91
CA LYS A 232 -9.76 16.99 15.63
C LYS A 232 -9.05 17.15 14.29
N ALA A 233 -8.16 16.21 13.94
CA ALA A 233 -7.43 16.26 12.68
C ALA A 233 -8.34 16.15 11.45
N TYR A 234 -9.44 15.39 11.54
CA TYR A 234 -10.39 15.20 10.44
C TYR A 234 -11.50 16.26 10.38
N LEU A 235 -12.04 16.68 11.53
CA LEU A 235 -13.19 17.58 11.61
C LEU A 235 -12.82 19.04 11.85
N GLY A 236 -11.58 19.31 12.25
CA GLY A 236 -11.11 20.62 12.68
C GLY A 236 -11.53 20.95 14.13
N GLU A 237 -10.86 21.95 14.74
CA GLU A 237 -11.04 22.30 16.15
C GLU A 237 -12.46 22.70 16.56
N LYS A 238 -13.26 23.19 15.61
CA LYS A 238 -14.63 23.68 15.88
C LYS A 238 -15.61 22.54 16.21
N TYR A 239 -15.40 21.34 15.71
CA TYR A 239 -16.30 20.20 15.92
C TYR A 239 -15.94 19.34 17.14
N ALA A 240 -14.71 19.41 17.61
CA ALA A 240 -14.27 18.64 18.79
C ALA A 240 -14.79 19.16 20.15
N LYS A 241 -15.42 20.33 20.18
CA LYS A 241 -15.98 20.94 21.39
C LYS A 241 -17.48 20.69 21.58
N GLY A 242 -18.11 19.89 20.74
CA GLY A 242 -19.55 19.62 20.73
C GLY A 242 -19.96 18.15 20.91
N LEU A 243 -19.04 17.27 21.32
CA LEU A 243 -19.31 15.87 21.69
C LEU A 243 -19.15 15.65 23.18
#